data_5cc4e40c49fe6784b343d6e17955a0b7
#
_entry.id   5cc4e40c49fe6784b343d6e17955a0b7
#
_cell.length_a   1.000
_cell.length_b   1.000
_cell.length_c   1.000
_cell.angle_alpha   90.00
_cell.angle_beta   90.00
_cell.angle_gamma   90.00
#
_symmetry.space_group_name_H-M   'P 1'
#
loop_
_entity.id
_entity.type
_entity.pdbx_description
1 polymer ?
#
loop_
_entity_poly.entity_id
_entity_poly.type
_entity_poly.pdbx_seq_one_letter_code
_entity_poly.pdbx_strand_id
1 'polypeptide(L)'
;MRIQHKNLTIRQAEVADAKQLAAWWNDGAVMAHAGFPNGLGTTEEEVVKGLRNGLLVVEESDRLIGECNYHNASDGVAEIGIKICETDCQNRGVGRKVLSMLIGWLFRNGYSKIVLDTNLTNTRAQHVYELLGFRKIRTNIDSWKDQFGRLQSSVDYALVEQDFVSYE
;
A
#
# COMPACT_ATOMS: atom_id res chain seq x y z
N MET A 1 -16.30 3.66 -1.52
CA MET A 1 -15.67 2.45 -2.05
C MET A 1 -15.66 1.38 -0.96
N ARG A 2 -16.10 0.17 -1.26
CA ARG A 2 -15.99 -1.04 -0.42
C ARG A 2 -15.84 -2.26 -1.33
N ILE A 3 -14.80 -3.05 -1.11
CA ILE A 3 -14.52 -4.29 -1.84
C ILE A 3 -14.41 -5.40 -0.81
N GLN A 4 -15.08 -6.52 -1.02
CA GLN A 4 -15.06 -7.65 -0.10
C GLN A 4 -14.81 -8.95 -0.85
N HIS A 5 -13.90 -9.77 -0.32
CA HIS A 5 -13.67 -11.13 -0.78
C HIS A 5 -13.41 -12.03 0.45
N LYS A 6 -14.28 -13.01 0.67
CA LYS A 6 -14.25 -13.88 1.87
C LYS A 6 -14.24 -13.05 3.16
N ASN A 7 -13.22 -13.21 3.98
CA ASN A 7 -13.04 -12.49 5.25
C ASN A 7 -12.24 -11.19 5.14
N LEU A 8 -11.82 -10.81 3.93
CA LEU A 8 -11.08 -9.56 3.68
C LEU A 8 -12.01 -8.47 3.17
N THR A 9 -11.88 -7.28 3.70
CA THR A 9 -12.57 -6.07 3.24
C THR A 9 -11.58 -4.94 3.05
N ILE A 10 -11.71 -4.23 1.92
CA ILE A 10 -11.03 -2.94 1.68
C ILE A 10 -12.13 -1.89 1.63
N ARG A 11 -12.02 -0.85 2.41
CA ARG A 11 -12.99 0.26 2.40
C ARG A 11 -12.32 1.61 2.57
N GLN A 12 -13.05 2.65 2.20
CA GLN A 12 -12.63 4.03 2.46
C GLN A 12 -12.36 4.23 3.95
N ALA A 13 -11.24 4.88 4.29
CA ALA A 13 -10.92 5.27 5.65
C ALA A 13 -11.89 6.36 6.14
N GLU A 14 -12.32 6.24 7.38
CA GLU A 14 -13.27 7.13 8.03
C GLU A 14 -12.66 7.77 9.29
N VAL A 15 -13.33 8.76 9.86
CA VAL A 15 -12.85 9.43 11.08
C VAL A 15 -12.60 8.44 12.23
N ALA A 16 -13.44 7.41 12.35
CA ALA A 16 -13.29 6.38 13.38
C ALA A 16 -11.99 5.56 13.24
N ASP A 17 -11.38 5.55 12.06
CA ASP A 17 -10.11 4.83 11.83
C ASP A 17 -8.86 5.65 12.20
N ALA A 18 -9.02 6.95 12.43
CA ALA A 18 -7.89 7.86 12.59
C ALA A 18 -6.98 7.49 13.77
N LYS A 19 -7.55 7.00 14.85
CA LYS A 19 -6.78 6.54 16.02
C LYS A 19 -5.85 5.37 15.67
N GLN A 20 -6.36 4.37 14.94
CA GLN A 20 -5.57 3.21 14.52
C GLN A 20 -4.54 3.59 13.47
N LEU A 21 -4.90 4.42 12.50
CA LEU A 21 -3.97 4.91 11.49
C LEU A 21 -2.81 5.70 12.13
N ALA A 22 -3.11 6.58 13.08
CA ALA A 22 -2.07 7.31 13.82
C ALA A 22 -1.16 6.36 14.60
N ALA A 23 -1.71 5.34 15.25
CA ALA A 23 -0.93 4.35 15.98
C ALA A 23 0.03 3.60 15.07
N TRP A 24 -0.41 3.13 13.90
CA TRP A 24 0.45 2.47 12.93
C TRP A 24 1.51 3.42 12.35
N TRP A 25 1.15 4.63 11.98
CA TRP A 25 2.08 5.58 11.37
C TRP A 25 3.10 6.14 12.36
N ASN A 26 2.84 6.08 13.66
CA ASN A 26 3.79 6.43 14.70
C ASN A 26 4.67 5.25 15.15
N ASP A 27 4.41 4.05 14.65
CA ASP A 27 5.21 2.87 14.92
C ASP A 27 6.37 2.76 13.91
N GLY A 28 7.60 2.90 14.39
CA GLY A 28 8.79 2.82 13.55
C GLY A 28 8.96 1.47 12.88
N ALA A 29 8.52 0.37 13.50
CA ALA A 29 8.59 -0.95 12.91
C ALA A 29 7.64 -1.08 11.69
N VAL A 30 6.47 -0.44 11.74
CA VAL A 30 5.52 -0.36 10.64
C VAL A 30 6.04 0.54 9.52
N MET A 31 6.67 1.66 9.88
CA MET A 31 7.01 2.75 8.96
C MET A 31 8.46 2.73 8.47
N ALA A 32 9.27 1.76 8.87
CA ALA A 32 10.70 1.70 8.53
C ALA A 32 10.96 1.71 7.02
N HIS A 33 10.25 0.88 6.25
CA HIS A 33 10.42 0.82 4.79
C HIS A 33 9.91 2.07 4.06
N ALA A 34 9.03 2.84 4.70
CA ALA A 34 8.61 4.14 4.19
C ALA A 34 9.59 5.28 4.54
N GLY A 35 10.66 4.98 5.25
CA GLY A 35 11.69 5.95 5.62
C GLY A 35 11.50 6.61 6.99
N PHE A 36 10.61 6.08 7.82
CA PHE A 36 10.32 6.62 9.16
C PHE A 36 10.57 5.57 10.25
N PRO A 37 11.84 5.22 10.51
CA PRO A 37 12.17 4.20 11.52
C PRO A 37 11.83 4.61 12.96
N ASN A 38 11.54 5.90 13.21
CA ASN A 38 11.01 6.41 14.48
C ASN A 38 9.50 6.73 14.44
N GLY A 39 8.82 6.37 13.35
CA GLY A 39 7.44 6.77 13.11
C GLY A 39 7.27 8.21 12.63
N LEU A 40 6.07 8.59 12.23
CA LEU A 40 5.76 9.93 11.70
C LEU A 40 5.66 11.01 12.78
N GLY A 41 5.28 10.65 14.01
CA GLY A 41 4.96 11.63 15.06
C GLY A 41 3.68 12.42 14.75
N THR A 42 2.71 11.80 14.09
CA THR A 42 1.42 12.43 13.74
C THR A 42 0.43 12.35 14.89
N THR A 43 -0.63 13.14 14.82
CA THR A 43 -1.76 13.12 15.75
C THR A 43 -3.00 12.58 15.06
N GLU A 44 -3.96 12.11 15.85
CA GLU A 44 -5.27 11.68 15.35
C GLU A 44 -5.98 12.81 14.58
N GLU A 45 -5.91 14.06 15.08
CA GLU A 45 -6.46 15.23 14.41
C GLU A 45 -5.82 15.48 13.03
N GLU A 46 -4.50 15.33 12.92
CA GLU A 46 -3.80 15.47 11.65
C GLU A 46 -4.21 14.36 10.66
N VAL A 47 -4.40 13.14 11.14
CA VAL A 47 -4.91 12.04 10.32
C VAL A 47 -6.31 12.34 9.80
N VAL A 48 -7.22 12.85 10.65
CA VAL A 48 -8.57 13.24 10.24
C VAL A 48 -8.53 14.31 9.15
N LYS A 49 -7.69 15.34 9.31
CA LYS A 49 -7.49 16.37 8.28
C LYS A 49 -6.93 15.84 6.96
N GLY A 50 -6.16 14.79 7.03
CA GLY A 50 -5.54 14.14 5.86
C GLY A 50 -6.41 13.07 5.20
N LEU A 51 -7.61 12.79 5.70
CA LEU A 51 -8.52 11.84 5.07
C LEU A 51 -8.90 12.31 3.67
N ARG A 52 -8.77 11.41 2.70
CA ARG A 52 -9.02 11.68 1.28
C ARG A 52 -9.54 10.45 0.57
N ASN A 53 -10.18 10.66 -0.57
CA ASN A 53 -10.51 9.56 -1.47
C ASN A 53 -9.23 8.80 -1.86
N GLY A 54 -9.31 7.47 -1.80
CA GLY A 54 -8.17 6.61 -2.09
C GLY A 54 -7.27 6.30 -0.89
N LEU A 55 -7.52 6.87 0.30
CA LEU A 55 -6.97 6.34 1.55
C LEU A 55 -7.93 5.29 2.09
N LEU A 56 -7.48 4.05 2.15
CA LEU A 56 -8.30 2.88 2.41
C LEU A 56 -7.76 2.12 3.62
N VAL A 57 -8.64 1.49 4.35
CA VAL A 57 -8.27 0.54 5.41
C VAL A 57 -8.59 -0.88 4.98
N VAL A 58 -7.84 -1.81 5.53
CA VAL A 58 -7.96 -3.25 5.28
C VAL A 58 -8.40 -3.94 6.54
N GLU A 59 -9.46 -4.72 6.44
CA GLU A 59 -10.00 -5.53 7.53
C GLU A 59 -9.93 -7.01 7.20
N GLU A 60 -9.60 -7.84 8.20
CA GLU A 60 -9.78 -9.28 8.18
C GLU A 60 -10.75 -9.67 9.29
N SER A 61 -11.91 -10.23 8.93
CA SER A 61 -12.98 -10.59 9.89
C SER A 61 -13.35 -9.42 10.82
N ASP A 62 -13.59 -8.25 10.23
CA ASP A 62 -13.95 -6.99 10.90
C ASP A 62 -12.86 -6.39 11.82
N ARG A 63 -11.65 -6.94 11.82
CA ARG A 63 -10.48 -6.38 12.50
C ARG A 63 -9.62 -5.60 11.52
N LEU A 64 -9.29 -4.36 11.84
CA LEU A 64 -8.31 -3.58 11.08
C LEU A 64 -6.93 -4.25 11.14
N ILE A 65 -6.32 -4.48 9.97
CA ILE A 65 -5.02 -5.17 9.85
C ILE A 65 -3.99 -4.37 9.05
N GLY A 66 -4.40 -3.34 8.36
CA GLY A 66 -3.51 -2.52 7.54
C GLY A 66 -4.22 -1.44 6.77
N GLU A 67 -3.49 -0.81 5.89
CA GLU A 67 -3.99 0.25 5.01
C GLU A 67 -3.47 0.05 3.59
N CYS A 68 -4.19 0.58 2.65
CA CYS A 68 -3.74 0.75 1.28
C CYS A 68 -4.24 2.07 0.72
N ASN A 69 -3.68 2.49 -0.40
CA ASN A 69 -4.08 3.73 -1.03
C ASN A 69 -3.95 3.66 -2.54
N TYR A 70 -4.64 4.55 -3.20
CA TYR A 70 -4.43 4.85 -4.61
C TYR A 70 -4.65 6.32 -4.90
N HIS A 71 -4.02 6.81 -5.92
CA HIS A 71 -4.28 8.13 -6.49
C HIS A 71 -3.99 8.14 -7.99
N ASN A 72 -4.51 9.15 -8.68
CA ASN A 72 -4.23 9.35 -10.10
C ASN A 72 -2.81 9.86 -10.28
N ALA A 73 -1.94 9.06 -10.89
CA ALA A 73 -0.59 9.47 -11.27
C ALA A 73 -0.61 10.27 -12.59
N SER A 74 -1.45 9.84 -13.52
CA SER A 74 -1.77 10.52 -14.79
C SER A 74 -3.08 9.96 -15.35
N ASP A 75 -3.49 10.39 -16.53
CA ASP A 75 -4.71 9.92 -17.17
C ASP A 75 -4.70 8.39 -17.35
N GLY A 76 -5.69 7.73 -16.77
CA GLY A 76 -5.82 6.26 -16.78
C GLY A 76 -4.75 5.48 -16.00
N VAL A 77 -3.88 6.16 -15.24
CA VAL A 77 -2.82 5.54 -14.45
C VAL A 77 -3.05 5.74 -12.96
N ALA A 78 -3.17 4.66 -12.20
CA ALA A 78 -3.22 4.70 -10.75
C ALA A 78 -1.83 4.40 -10.15
N GLU A 79 -1.41 5.17 -9.17
CA GLU A 79 -0.32 4.78 -8.27
C GLU A 79 -0.93 4.22 -6.97
N ILE A 80 -0.40 3.10 -6.50
CA ILE A 80 -0.91 2.39 -5.33
C ILE A 80 0.16 2.16 -4.28
N GLY A 81 -0.29 2.02 -3.03
CA GLY A 81 0.55 1.60 -1.90
C GLY A 81 -0.21 0.67 -0.96
N ILE A 82 0.52 -0.13 -0.20
CA ILE A 82 -0.05 -1.06 0.78
C ILE A 82 0.89 -1.24 1.98
N LYS A 83 0.29 -1.37 3.17
CA LYS A 83 0.95 -1.87 4.37
C LYS A 83 0.02 -2.80 5.13
N ILE A 84 0.44 -4.04 5.35
CA ILE A 84 -0.16 -4.91 6.36
C ILE A 84 0.57 -4.59 7.66
N CYS A 85 -0.11 -3.91 8.58
CA CYS A 85 0.49 -3.31 9.77
C CYS A 85 0.55 -4.29 10.95
N GLU A 86 -0.42 -5.21 11.03
CA GLU A 86 -0.48 -6.21 12.09
C GLU A 86 0.45 -7.38 11.79
N THR A 87 1.40 -7.63 12.68
CA THR A 87 2.47 -8.63 12.47
C THR A 87 1.96 -10.06 12.33
N ASP A 88 0.89 -10.41 13.06
CA ASP A 88 0.25 -11.73 12.98
C ASP A 88 -0.49 -11.97 11.67
N CYS A 89 -0.72 -10.93 10.88
CA CYS A 89 -1.32 -10.99 9.54
C CYS A 89 -0.29 -10.99 8.41
N GLN A 90 0.98 -10.78 8.72
CA GLN A 90 2.06 -10.80 7.74
C GLN A 90 2.49 -12.23 7.38
N ASN A 91 3.17 -12.40 6.24
CA ASN A 91 3.69 -13.69 5.75
C ASN A 91 2.63 -14.80 5.53
N ARG A 92 1.36 -14.43 5.42
CA ARG A 92 0.23 -15.34 5.19
C ARG A 92 -0.41 -15.18 3.80
N GLY A 93 0.21 -14.41 2.93
CA GLY A 93 -0.32 -14.09 1.60
C GLY A 93 -1.45 -13.06 1.60
N VAL A 94 -1.75 -12.44 2.74
CA VAL A 94 -2.83 -11.44 2.87
C VAL A 94 -2.56 -10.23 1.99
N GLY A 95 -1.34 -9.69 2.00
CA GLY A 95 -0.98 -8.53 1.18
C GLY A 95 -1.19 -8.77 -0.31
N ARG A 96 -0.85 -9.97 -0.81
CA ARG A 96 -1.07 -10.36 -2.20
C ARG A 96 -2.56 -10.42 -2.57
N LYS A 97 -3.40 -10.94 -1.67
CA LYS A 97 -4.86 -10.98 -1.88
C LYS A 97 -5.46 -9.57 -1.87
N VAL A 98 -5.07 -8.75 -0.91
CA VAL A 98 -5.51 -7.34 -0.82
C VAL A 98 -5.13 -6.57 -2.08
N LEU A 99 -3.89 -6.72 -2.54
CA LEU A 99 -3.45 -6.11 -3.81
C LEU A 99 -4.27 -6.62 -5.00
N SER A 100 -4.53 -7.93 -5.09
CA SER A 100 -5.39 -8.48 -6.15
C SER A 100 -6.78 -7.84 -6.16
N MET A 101 -7.40 -7.68 -4.99
CA MET A 101 -8.71 -7.05 -4.85
C MET A 101 -8.68 -5.59 -5.31
N LEU A 102 -7.69 -4.81 -4.86
CA LEU A 102 -7.55 -3.40 -5.22
C LEU A 102 -7.25 -3.23 -6.71
N ILE A 103 -6.30 -3.97 -7.25
CA ILE A 103 -5.89 -3.95 -8.66
C ILE A 103 -7.07 -4.31 -9.57
N GLY A 104 -7.76 -5.41 -9.27
CA GLY A 104 -8.94 -5.82 -10.03
C GLY A 104 -10.05 -4.78 -10.02
N TRP A 105 -10.26 -4.13 -8.87
CA TRP A 105 -11.22 -3.03 -8.78
C TRP A 105 -10.79 -1.83 -9.62
N LEU A 106 -9.53 -1.43 -9.57
CA LEU A 106 -9.00 -0.30 -10.36
C LEU A 106 -9.18 -0.53 -11.87
N PHE A 107 -8.81 -1.69 -12.39
CA PHE A 107 -9.01 -2.01 -13.81
C PHE A 107 -10.49 -1.95 -14.20
N ARG A 108 -11.39 -2.53 -13.39
CA ARG A 108 -12.84 -2.45 -13.65
C ARG A 108 -13.41 -1.02 -13.56
N ASN A 109 -12.69 -0.08 -12.94
CA ASN A 109 -13.12 1.32 -12.78
C ASN A 109 -12.36 2.29 -13.70
N GLY A 110 -11.81 1.81 -14.79
CA GLY A 110 -11.34 2.63 -15.90
C GLY A 110 -9.85 2.96 -15.90
N TYR A 111 -9.08 2.42 -14.96
CA TYR A 111 -7.63 2.50 -15.05
C TYR A 111 -7.10 1.50 -16.08
N SER A 112 -6.13 1.90 -16.87
CA SER A 112 -5.47 1.04 -17.87
C SER A 112 -4.08 0.59 -17.44
N LYS A 113 -3.51 1.26 -16.44
CA LYS A 113 -2.17 0.98 -15.92
C LYS A 113 -2.10 1.27 -14.44
N ILE A 114 -1.34 0.46 -13.73
CA ILE A 114 -1.07 0.63 -12.30
C ILE A 114 0.44 0.71 -12.11
N VAL A 115 0.89 1.66 -11.30
CA VAL A 115 2.30 1.84 -10.95
C VAL A 115 2.47 1.81 -9.45
N LEU A 116 3.63 1.43 -9.00
CA LEU A 116 4.06 1.51 -7.61
C LEU A 116 5.57 1.55 -7.53
N ASP A 117 6.07 1.97 -6.39
CA ASP A 117 7.47 1.82 -6.05
C ASP A 117 7.61 1.18 -4.66
N THR A 118 8.80 0.69 -4.38
CA THR A 118 9.15 0.18 -3.05
C THR A 118 10.64 0.37 -2.79
N ASN A 119 11.02 0.31 -1.52
CA ASN A 119 12.43 0.32 -1.13
C ASN A 119 13.15 -0.87 -1.77
N LEU A 120 14.33 -0.62 -2.33
CA LEU A 120 15.15 -1.66 -2.98
C LEU A 120 15.50 -2.81 -2.03
N THR A 121 15.54 -2.56 -0.72
CA THR A 121 15.78 -3.59 0.30
C THR A 121 14.54 -4.42 0.66
N ASN A 122 13.35 -3.98 0.23
CA ASN A 122 12.10 -4.70 0.48
C ASN A 122 11.88 -5.81 -0.56
N THR A 123 12.70 -6.84 -0.50
CA THR A 123 12.70 -7.95 -1.47
C THR A 123 11.41 -8.77 -1.43
N ARG A 124 10.76 -8.85 -0.25
CA ARG A 124 9.48 -9.54 -0.10
C ARG A 124 8.36 -8.84 -0.88
N ALA A 125 8.26 -7.53 -0.79
CA ALA A 125 7.29 -6.78 -1.57
C ALA A 125 7.54 -6.91 -3.07
N GLN A 126 8.79 -6.82 -3.50
CA GLN A 126 9.18 -7.01 -4.91
C GLN A 126 8.72 -8.37 -5.43
N HIS A 127 8.93 -9.44 -4.66
CA HIS A 127 8.48 -10.79 -5.04
C HIS A 127 6.95 -10.84 -5.21
N VAL A 128 6.19 -10.23 -4.30
CA VAL A 128 4.73 -10.19 -4.40
C VAL A 128 4.28 -9.43 -5.66
N TYR A 129 4.91 -8.31 -5.98
CA TYR A 129 4.57 -7.53 -7.18
C TYR A 129 4.85 -8.33 -8.46
N GLU A 130 5.97 -9.02 -8.53
CA GLU A 130 6.30 -9.88 -9.66
C GLU A 130 5.30 -11.03 -9.84
N LEU A 131 4.85 -11.65 -8.74
CA LEU A 131 3.79 -12.68 -8.78
C LEU A 131 2.46 -12.14 -9.32
N LEU A 132 2.12 -10.88 -9.04
CA LEU A 132 0.90 -10.23 -9.54
C LEU A 132 1.00 -9.81 -11.02
N GLY A 133 2.18 -9.94 -11.64
CA GLY A 133 2.43 -9.59 -13.03
C GLY A 133 3.07 -8.22 -13.25
N PHE A 134 3.43 -7.50 -12.19
CA PHE A 134 4.18 -6.24 -12.33
C PHE A 134 5.54 -6.48 -12.97
N ARG A 135 5.94 -5.56 -13.83
CA ARG A 135 7.26 -5.53 -14.45
C ARG A 135 8.10 -4.42 -13.82
N LYS A 136 9.34 -4.75 -13.48
CA LYS A 136 10.32 -3.77 -13.03
C LYS A 136 10.64 -2.80 -14.17
N ILE A 137 10.47 -1.51 -13.90
CA ILE A 137 10.71 -0.46 -14.89
C ILE A 137 12.07 0.18 -14.69
N ARG A 138 12.43 0.48 -13.43
CA ARG A 138 13.64 1.22 -13.12
C ARG A 138 14.07 1.00 -11.69
N THR A 139 15.38 0.96 -11.46
CA THR A 139 16.00 1.06 -10.14
C THR A 139 16.57 2.47 -9.97
N ASN A 140 16.24 3.11 -8.86
CA ASN A 140 16.68 4.47 -8.53
C ASN A 140 17.65 4.38 -7.35
N ILE A 141 18.95 4.48 -7.64
CA ILE A 141 20.00 4.39 -6.61
C ILE A 141 20.13 5.72 -5.90
N ASP A 142 20.21 5.67 -4.55
CA ASP A 142 20.39 6.85 -3.67
C ASP A 142 19.40 7.98 -3.99
N SER A 143 18.16 7.63 -4.30
CA SER A 143 17.18 8.56 -4.85
C SER A 143 16.41 9.36 -3.81
N TRP A 144 16.46 8.96 -2.54
CA TRP A 144 15.77 9.65 -1.46
C TRP A 144 16.48 9.42 -0.11
N LYS A 145 16.13 10.23 0.89
CA LYS A 145 16.69 10.14 2.24
C LYS A 145 15.60 9.73 3.23
N ASP A 146 15.95 8.83 4.15
CA ASP A 146 15.08 8.46 5.26
C ASP A 146 15.07 9.55 6.36
N GLN A 147 14.31 9.29 7.42
CA GLN A 147 14.17 10.19 8.58
C GLN A 147 15.51 10.54 9.25
N PHE A 148 16.51 9.67 9.14
CA PHE A 148 17.86 9.89 9.68
C PHE A 148 18.83 10.53 8.67
N GLY A 149 18.34 10.90 7.48
CA GLY A 149 19.17 11.47 6.42
C GLY A 149 20.02 10.44 5.67
N ARG A 150 19.77 9.14 5.86
CA ARG A 150 20.47 8.07 5.15
C ARG A 150 19.91 7.92 3.75
N LEU A 151 20.80 7.80 2.76
CA LEU A 151 20.43 7.54 1.38
C LEU A 151 19.74 6.18 1.22
N GLN A 152 18.64 6.18 0.52
CA GLN A 152 17.82 5.02 0.21
C GLN A 152 17.63 4.89 -1.30
N SER A 153 17.42 3.68 -1.75
CA SER A 153 17.16 3.37 -3.15
C SER A 153 15.76 2.76 -3.31
N SER A 154 15.16 2.98 -4.45
CA SER A 154 13.83 2.46 -4.77
C SER A 154 13.82 1.70 -6.08
N VAL A 155 12.76 0.93 -6.30
CA VAL A 155 12.49 0.24 -7.55
C VAL A 155 11.06 0.52 -7.97
N ASP A 156 10.90 0.95 -9.24
CA ASP A 156 9.61 1.26 -9.84
C ASP A 156 9.07 0.05 -10.61
N TYR A 157 7.78 -0.20 -10.45
CA TYR A 157 7.03 -1.27 -11.12
C TYR A 157 5.82 -0.71 -11.86
N ALA A 158 5.44 -1.39 -12.92
CA ALA A 158 4.20 -1.10 -13.65
C ALA A 158 3.46 -2.38 -14.03
N LEU A 159 2.13 -2.29 -14.10
CA LEU A 159 1.23 -3.38 -14.46
C LEU A 159 0.17 -2.88 -15.44
N VAL A 160 -0.07 -3.64 -16.50
CA VAL A 160 -1.24 -3.49 -17.37
C VAL A 160 -2.18 -4.67 -17.17
N GLU A 161 -3.48 -4.47 -17.51
CA GLU A 161 -4.51 -5.47 -17.22
C GLU A 161 -4.21 -6.86 -17.81
N GLN A 162 -3.68 -6.91 -19.03
CA GLN A 162 -3.35 -8.18 -19.71
C GLN A 162 -2.29 -9.02 -19.00
N ASP A 163 -1.43 -8.40 -18.18
CA ASP A 163 -0.37 -9.08 -17.43
C ASP A 163 -0.79 -9.42 -15.99
N PHE A 164 -1.97 -8.95 -15.57
CA PHE A 164 -2.45 -9.11 -14.20
C PHE A 164 -2.79 -10.57 -13.86
N VAL A 165 -2.19 -11.06 -12.79
CA VAL A 165 -2.47 -12.37 -12.19
C VAL A 165 -3.19 -12.16 -10.86
N SER A 166 -4.47 -12.51 -10.80
CA SER A 166 -5.27 -12.40 -9.57
C SER A 166 -5.03 -13.60 -8.64
N TYR A 167 -5.06 -13.32 -7.34
CA TYR A 167 -4.98 -14.30 -6.24
C TYR A 167 -6.20 -14.23 -5.31
N GLU A 168 -7.34 -13.73 -5.81
CA GLU A 168 -8.61 -13.73 -5.09
C GLU A 168 -9.19 -15.15 -4.92
#